data_4a3b90532e66ae6d51ad42e1547541da
#
_entry.id   4a3b90532e66ae6d51ad42e1547541da
#
_cell.length_a   1.000
_cell.length_b   1.000
_cell.length_c   1.000
_cell.angle_alpha   90.00
_cell.angle_beta   90.00
_cell.angle_gamma   90.00
#
_symmetry.space_group_name_H-M   'P 1'
#
loop_
_entity.id
_entity.type
_entity.pdbx_description
1 polymer ?
#
loop_
_entity_poly.entity_id
_entity_poly.type
_entity_poly.pdbx_seq_one_letter_code
_entity_poly.pdbx_strand_id
1 'polypeptide(L)'
;MTFHCQISTPVGPMTLTKDGDALTGAYLENLVPVIEGKRDARAFDEERRQLEEYFAGERTRFDLRLAPRGTPFQQRVWKALLGVAFGRTASYGEIARAIGRPDASRAVGAANGKNPIAIIVPCHRIIGSSGALVGYAGGLPRKTWLLAHESNQRRLYTEMMGTPSCAST
;
A
#
# COMPACT_ATOMS: atom_id res chain seq x y z
N MET A 1 -21.60 2.04 -10.67
CA MET A 1 -20.94 2.05 -12.00
C MET A 1 -19.45 1.94 -11.81
N THR A 2 -18.82 1.05 -12.54
CA THR A 2 -17.39 0.77 -12.43
C THR A 2 -16.59 1.63 -13.42
N PHE A 3 -15.52 2.23 -12.94
CA PHE A 3 -14.62 3.04 -13.74
C PHE A 3 -13.19 2.51 -13.62
N HIS A 4 -12.37 2.80 -14.64
CA HIS A 4 -10.93 2.53 -14.59
C HIS A 4 -10.12 3.61 -15.32
N CYS A 5 -8.87 3.76 -14.93
CA CYS A 5 -7.88 4.55 -15.65
C CYS A 5 -6.47 4.00 -15.45
N GLN A 6 -5.55 4.41 -16.30
CA GLN A 6 -4.12 4.14 -16.12
C GLN A 6 -3.39 5.44 -15.82
N ILE A 7 -2.45 5.36 -14.89
CA ILE A 7 -1.59 6.48 -14.50
C ILE A 7 -0.13 6.07 -14.61
N SER A 8 0.75 7.03 -14.83
CA SER A 8 2.21 6.83 -14.77
C SER A 8 2.72 7.13 -13.38
N THR A 9 3.61 6.28 -12.87
CA THR A 9 4.25 6.47 -11.56
C THR A 9 5.75 6.16 -11.65
N PRO A 10 6.56 6.57 -10.65
CA PRO A 10 7.98 6.21 -10.60
C PRO A 10 8.26 4.70 -10.51
N VAL A 11 7.27 3.90 -10.11
CA VAL A 11 7.37 2.42 -10.08
C VAL A 11 6.72 1.74 -11.29
N GLY A 12 6.40 2.51 -12.31
CA GLY A 12 5.78 2.05 -13.55
C GLY A 12 4.29 2.38 -13.64
N PRO A 13 3.63 2.00 -14.74
CA PRO A 13 2.20 2.24 -14.91
C PRO A 13 1.37 1.54 -13.83
N MET A 14 0.34 2.22 -13.37
CA MET A 14 -0.67 1.65 -12.47
C MET A 14 -2.05 1.78 -13.08
N THR A 15 -2.87 0.76 -12.90
CA THR A 15 -4.28 0.78 -13.28
C THR A 15 -5.13 0.93 -12.02
N LEU A 16 -5.95 1.98 -11.99
CA LEU A 16 -6.90 2.24 -10.92
C LEU A 16 -8.28 1.78 -11.33
N THR A 17 -9.02 1.21 -10.38
CA THR A 17 -10.44 0.85 -10.56
C THR A 17 -11.27 1.35 -9.39
N LYS A 18 -12.50 1.77 -9.66
CA LYS A 18 -13.43 2.16 -8.61
C LYS A 18 -14.87 1.77 -8.97
N ASP A 19 -15.67 1.58 -7.94
CA ASP A 19 -17.11 1.40 -8.04
C ASP A 19 -17.80 2.55 -7.28
N GLY A 20 -18.55 3.34 -8.02
CA GLY A 20 -19.00 4.62 -7.51
C GLY A 20 -17.82 5.52 -7.10
N ASP A 21 -17.78 5.90 -5.84
CA ASP A 21 -16.72 6.73 -5.24
C ASP A 21 -15.67 5.95 -4.43
N ALA A 22 -15.78 4.61 -4.39
CA ALA A 22 -14.87 3.76 -3.64
C ALA A 22 -13.83 3.10 -4.55
N LEU A 23 -12.54 3.24 -4.21
CA LEU A 23 -11.44 2.59 -4.90
C LEU A 23 -11.48 1.09 -4.63
N THR A 24 -11.53 0.30 -5.70
CA THR A 24 -11.56 -1.18 -5.63
C THR A 24 -10.23 -1.81 -6.02
N GLY A 25 -9.39 -1.09 -6.74
CA GLY A 25 -8.10 -1.57 -7.17
C GLY A 25 -7.10 -0.46 -7.50
N ALA A 26 -5.84 -0.76 -7.25
CA ALA A 26 -4.68 -0.01 -7.71
C ALA A 26 -3.61 -1.07 -8.04
N TYR A 27 -3.48 -1.40 -9.31
CA TYR A 27 -2.68 -2.53 -9.78
C TYR A 27 -1.40 -2.05 -10.44
N LEU A 28 -0.28 -2.63 -10.04
CA LEU A 28 0.98 -2.50 -10.77
C LEU A 28 0.88 -3.22 -12.13
N GLU A 29 1.68 -2.80 -13.08
CA GLU A 29 1.62 -3.23 -14.49
C GLU A 29 1.51 -4.74 -14.70
N ASN A 30 2.28 -5.52 -13.94
CA ASN A 30 2.32 -6.99 -14.05
C ASN A 30 1.17 -7.71 -13.33
N LEU A 31 0.28 -6.99 -12.65
CA LEU A 31 -0.78 -7.54 -11.80
C LEU A 31 -2.19 -7.13 -12.21
N VAL A 32 -2.32 -6.43 -13.32
CA VAL A 32 -3.61 -5.93 -13.80
C VAL A 32 -4.52 -7.10 -14.17
N PRO A 33 -5.68 -7.26 -13.50
CA PRO A 33 -6.65 -8.28 -13.88
C PRO A 33 -7.42 -7.87 -15.13
N VAL A 34 -8.34 -8.72 -15.57
CA VAL A 34 -9.34 -8.31 -16.56
C VAL A 34 -10.17 -7.17 -15.97
N ILE A 35 -10.15 -6.03 -16.63
CA ILE A 35 -10.84 -4.82 -16.17
C ILE A 35 -12.16 -4.67 -16.90
N GLU A 36 -13.23 -4.58 -16.11
CA GLU A 36 -14.56 -4.23 -16.59
C GLU A 36 -14.88 -2.77 -16.21
N GLY A 37 -15.79 -2.17 -16.97
CA GLY A 37 -16.26 -0.81 -16.68
C GLY A 37 -15.80 0.21 -17.71
N LYS A 38 -16.16 1.47 -17.45
CA LYS A 38 -15.88 2.60 -18.34
C LYS A 38 -14.50 3.19 -18.06
N ARG A 39 -13.72 3.42 -19.11
CA ARG A 39 -12.49 4.19 -19.00
C ARG A 39 -12.82 5.67 -18.81
N ASP A 40 -12.46 6.22 -17.66
CA ASP A 40 -12.68 7.63 -17.36
C ASP A 40 -11.64 8.15 -16.35
N ALA A 41 -10.65 8.86 -16.84
CA ALA A 41 -9.58 9.39 -16.01
C ALA A 41 -10.06 10.47 -15.01
N ARG A 42 -11.12 11.21 -15.35
CA ARG A 42 -11.66 12.27 -14.48
C ARG A 42 -12.30 11.71 -13.20
N ALA A 43 -12.80 10.47 -13.27
CA ALA A 43 -13.35 9.79 -12.11
C ALA A 43 -12.30 9.54 -10.99
N PHE A 44 -11.01 9.71 -11.30
CA PHE A 44 -9.88 9.43 -10.39
C PHE A 44 -9.04 10.66 -10.03
N ASP A 45 -9.56 11.86 -10.17
CA ASP A 45 -8.78 13.08 -9.92
C ASP A 45 -8.23 13.13 -8.49
N GLU A 46 -8.99 12.71 -7.50
CA GLU A 46 -8.57 12.68 -6.10
C GLU A 46 -7.51 11.59 -5.83
N GLU A 47 -7.73 10.40 -6.34
CA GLU A 47 -6.78 9.27 -6.20
C GLU A 47 -5.44 9.61 -6.88
N ARG A 48 -5.49 10.18 -8.07
CA ARG A 48 -4.29 10.63 -8.80
C ARG A 48 -3.54 11.70 -8.05
N ARG A 49 -4.24 12.72 -7.55
CA ARG A 49 -3.65 13.80 -6.77
C ARG A 49 -2.92 13.27 -5.53
N GLN A 50 -3.56 12.40 -4.76
CA GLN A 50 -2.95 11.83 -3.56
C GLN A 50 -1.75 10.92 -3.87
N LEU A 51 -1.79 10.13 -4.93
CA LEU A 51 -0.64 9.34 -5.38
C LEU A 51 0.51 10.22 -5.86
N GLU A 52 0.25 11.28 -6.61
CA GLU A 52 1.26 12.26 -7.03
C GLU A 52 1.92 12.93 -5.82
N GLU A 53 1.15 13.34 -4.83
CA GLU A 53 1.66 13.91 -3.57
C GLU A 53 2.51 12.89 -2.79
N TYR A 54 2.09 11.62 -2.75
CA TYR A 54 2.87 10.55 -2.11
C TYR A 54 4.23 10.39 -2.78
N PHE A 55 4.28 10.27 -4.10
CA PHE A 55 5.53 10.12 -4.84
C PHE A 55 6.40 11.38 -4.82
N ALA A 56 5.81 12.56 -4.67
CA ALA A 56 6.54 13.81 -4.48
C ALA A 56 7.09 13.99 -3.04
N GLY A 57 6.74 13.11 -2.11
CA GLY A 57 7.13 13.21 -0.71
C GLY A 57 6.31 14.19 0.11
N GLU A 58 5.17 14.63 -0.38
CA GLU A 58 4.29 15.61 0.25
C GLU A 58 3.18 14.96 1.09
N ARG A 59 2.96 13.67 0.91
CA ARG A 59 1.89 12.92 1.58
C ARG A 59 2.42 11.62 2.17
N THR A 60 2.03 11.34 3.42
CA THR A 60 2.37 10.10 4.14
C THR A 60 1.16 9.21 4.43
N ARG A 61 -0.06 9.72 4.25
CA ARG A 61 -1.31 9.01 4.49
C ARG A 61 -2.29 9.28 3.36
N PHE A 62 -3.02 8.25 2.98
CA PHE A 62 -4.10 8.38 2.00
C PHE A 62 -5.43 8.56 2.70
N ASP A 63 -6.22 9.52 2.21
CA ASP A 63 -7.59 9.78 2.65
C ASP A 63 -8.54 9.46 1.50
N LEU A 64 -8.73 8.17 1.27
CA LEU A 64 -9.52 7.62 0.17
C LEU A 64 -10.50 6.59 0.70
N ARG A 65 -11.67 6.54 0.08
CA ARG A 65 -12.64 5.48 0.34
C ARG A 65 -12.19 4.20 -0.37
N LEU A 66 -11.91 3.15 0.39
CA LEU A 66 -11.42 1.88 -0.11
C LEU A 66 -12.49 0.79 0.01
N ALA A 67 -12.65 0.01 -1.04
CA ALA A 67 -13.55 -1.15 -1.09
C ALA A 67 -12.87 -2.35 -1.78
N PRO A 68 -11.76 -2.86 -1.23
CA PRO A 68 -11.09 -4.02 -1.81
C PRO A 68 -11.99 -5.25 -1.72
N ARG A 69 -12.03 -6.06 -2.78
CA ARG A 69 -12.78 -7.30 -2.80
C ARG A 69 -11.89 -8.48 -2.42
N GLY A 70 -12.35 -9.29 -1.49
CA GLY A 70 -11.62 -10.46 -1.02
C GLY A 70 -12.36 -11.22 0.06
N THR A 71 -11.79 -12.33 0.51
CA THR A 71 -12.33 -13.15 1.60
C THR A 71 -12.34 -12.39 2.93
N PRO A 72 -13.13 -12.80 3.92
CA PRO A 72 -13.10 -12.19 5.26
C PRO A 72 -11.69 -12.16 5.87
N PHE A 73 -10.89 -13.21 5.69
CA PHE A 73 -9.51 -13.27 6.17
C PHE A 73 -8.62 -12.24 5.44
N GLN A 74 -8.71 -12.15 4.12
CA GLN A 74 -7.98 -11.15 3.33
C GLN A 74 -8.34 -9.73 3.76
N GLN A 75 -9.63 -9.43 3.94
CA GLN A 75 -10.09 -8.12 4.42
C GLN A 75 -9.47 -7.76 5.78
N ARG A 76 -9.39 -8.71 6.70
CA ARG A 76 -8.76 -8.50 8.01
C ARG A 76 -7.27 -8.20 7.89
N VAL A 77 -6.56 -8.93 7.04
CA VAL A 77 -5.14 -8.70 6.76
C VAL A 77 -4.94 -7.31 6.17
N TRP A 78 -5.67 -6.95 5.13
CA TRP A 78 -5.52 -5.65 4.47
C TRP A 78 -5.86 -4.49 5.40
N LYS A 79 -6.84 -4.64 6.25
CA LYS A 79 -7.15 -3.65 7.29
C LYS A 79 -6.00 -3.49 8.29
N ALA A 80 -5.37 -4.58 8.69
CA ALA A 80 -4.21 -4.54 9.58
C ALA A 80 -3.00 -3.87 8.92
N LEU A 81 -2.80 -4.06 7.61
CA LEU A 81 -1.73 -3.40 6.85
C LEU A 81 -1.84 -1.86 6.90
N LEU A 82 -3.05 -1.32 6.90
CA LEU A 82 -3.28 0.12 7.00
C LEU A 82 -2.74 0.72 8.32
N GLY A 83 -2.56 -0.11 9.34
CA GLY A 83 -1.96 0.29 10.62
C GLY A 83 -0.43 0.37 10.60
N VAL A 84 0.24 -0.11 9.54
CA VAL A 84 1.69 0.01 9.39
C VAL A 84 2.02 1.38 8.82
N ALA A 85 2.56 2.25 9.66
CA ALA A 85 2.79 3.65 9.32
C ALA A 85 3.85 3.84 8.22
N PHE A 86 3.75 4.94 7.51
CA PHE A 86 4.76 5.41 6.54
C PHE A 86 6.16 5.41 7.17
N GLY A 87 7.14 4.88 6.46
CA GLY A 87 8.52 4.77 6.91
C GLY A 87 8.75 3.70 7.98
N ARG A 88 7.75 2.85 8.23
CA ARG A 88 7.83 1.69 9.12
C ARG A 88 7.66 0.39 8.35
N THR A 89 8.08 -0.69 8.95
CA THR A 89 7.90 -2.04 8.44
C THR A 89 7.29 -2.92 9.53
N ALA A 90 6.67 -4.00 9.13
CA ALA A 90 6.19 -5.05 10.03
C ALA A 90 6.52 -6.42 9.45
N SER A 91 6.61 -7.42 10.30
CA SER A 91 6.75 -8.81 9.87
C SER A 91 5.40 -9.47 9.62
N TYR A 92 5.40 -10.57 8.88
CA TYR A 92 4.19 -11.39 8.70
C TYR A 92 3.62 -11.86 10.04
N GLY A 93 4.49 -12.22 10.99
CA GLY A 93 4.10 -12.63 12.33
C GLY A 93 3.45 -11.50 13.14
N GLU A 94 3.93 -10.28 13.02
CA GLU A 94 3.32 -9.10 13.66
C GLU A 94 1.91 -8.85 13.14
N ILE A 95 1.69 -8.95 11.83
CA ILE A 95 0.35 -8.84 11.25
C ILE A 95 -0.54 -10.00 11.69
N ALA A 96 -0.02 -11.23 11.72
CA ALA A 96 -0.75 -12.39 12.22
C ALA A 96 -1.23 -12.19 13.66
N ARG A 97 -0.39 -11.71 14.53
CA ARG A 97 -0.76 -11.36 15.92
C ARG A 97 -1.79 -10.24 15.97
N ALA A 98 -1.64 -9.22 15.15
CA ALA A 98 -2.58 -8.08 15.10
C ALA A 98 -4.02 -8.50 14.73
N ILE A 99 -4.17 -9.54 13.89
CA ILE A 99 -5.49 -10.08 13.52
C ILE A 99 -5.97 -11.20 14.44
N GLY A 100 -5.24 -11.49 15.54
CA GLY A 100 -5.61 -12.56 16.50
C GLY A 100 -5.33 -13.97 15.99
N ARG A 101 -4.46 -14.16 15.01
CA ARG A 101 -4.08 -15.44 14.42
C ARG A 101 -2.56 -15.60 14.36
N PRO A 102 -1.88 -15.72 15.54
CA PRO A 102 -0.41 -15.71 15.62
C PRO A 102 0.26 -16.89 14.88
N ASP A 103 -0.48 -17.95 14.61
CA ASP A 103 -0.06 -19.13 13.85
C ASP A 103 -0.23 -18.99 12.33
N ALA A 104 -0.83 -17.91 11.85
CA ALA A 104 -1.28 -17.75 10.47
C ALA A 104 -0.31 -16.94 9.58
N SER A 105 0.98 -16.88 9.88
CA SER A 105 1.96 -16.07 9.14
C SER A 105 2.00 -16.40 7.64
N ARG A 106 1.90 -17.67 7.25
CA ARG A 106 1.86 -18.07 5.84
C ARG A 106 0.58 -17.61 5.14
N ALA A 107 -0.57 -17.73 5.80
CA ALA A 107 -1.84 -17.27 5.27
C ALA A 107 -1.86 -15.74 5.16
N VAL A 108 -1.25 -15.03 6.11
CA VAL A 108 -1.02 -13.57 6.03
C VAL A 108 -0.16 -13.24 4.81
N GLY A 109 0.92 -13.96 4.58
CA GLY A 109 1.77 -13.78 3.40
C GLY A 109 1.00 -13.95 2.08
N ALA A 110 0.16 -14.97 1.99
CA ALA A 110 -0.69 -15.21 0.83
C ALA A 110 -1.71 -14.07 0.63
N ALA A 111 -2.37 -13.62 1.69
CA ALA A 111 -3.31 -12.49 1.65
C ALA A 111 -2.63 -11.17 1.29
N ASN A 112 -1.42 -10.94 1.82
CA ASN A 112 -0.59 -9.78 1.48
C ASN A 112 -0.29 -9.73 -0.04
N GLY A 113 0.07 -10.87 -0.63
CA GLY A 113 0.32 -11.00 -2.06
C GLY A 113 -0.92 -10.83 -2.94
N LYS A 114 -2.12 -10.92 -2.38
CA LYS A 114 -3.40 -10.73 -3.08
C LYS A 114 -4.01 -9.34 -2.90
N ASN A 115 -3.31 -8.43 -2.22
CA ASN A 115 -3.78 -7.06 -2.04
C ASN A 115 -4.11 -6.40 -3.39
N PRO A 116 -5.37 -5.99 -3.62
CA PRO A 116 -5.77 -5.38 -4.88
C PRO A 116 -5.48 -3.88 -4.97
N ILE A 117 -5.09 -3.23 -3.86
CA ILE A 117 -4.88 -1.79 -3.78
C ILE A 117 -3.43 -1.52 -3.35
N ALA A 118 -2.50 -1.75 -4.26
CA ALA A 118 -1.07 -1.57 -4.01
C ALA A 118 -0.74 -0.14 -3.58
N ILE A 119 0.27 0.03 -2.74
CA ILE A 119 0.79 1.30 -2.21
C ILE A 119 -0.15 1.92 -1.17
N ILE A 120 -1.40 2.16 -1.49
CA ILE A 120 -2.40 2.75 -0.59
C ILE A 120 -2.68 1.80 0.58
N VAL A 121 -2.90 0.52 0.30
CA VAL A 121 -2.81 -0.56 1.29
C VAL A 121 -1.36 -1.08 1.27
N PRO A 122 -0.55 -0.80 2.29
CA PRO A 122 0.90 -0.84 2.17
C PRO A 122 1.50 -2.24 2.34
N CYS A 123 1.16 -3.16 1.45
CA CYS A 123 1.72 -4.52 1.45
C CYS A 123 3.25 -4.55 1.25
N HIS A 124 3.83 -3.51 0.66
CA HIS A 124 5.28 -3.36 0.51
C HIS A 124 6.02 -3.15 1.84
N ARG A 125 5.32 -2.76 2.92
CA ARG A 125 5.89 -2.55 4.26
C ARG A 125 6.05 -3.84 5.06
N ILE A 126 5.63 -4.98 4.50
CA ILE A 126 5.77 -6.28 5.18
C ILE A 126 7.06 -6.95 4.74
N ILE A 127 7.89 -7.30 5.71
CA ILE A 127 9.20 -7.91 5.53
C ILE A 127 9.30 -9.21 6.33
N GLY A 128 10.31 -10.04 6.04
CA GLY A 128 10.61 -11.23 6.85
C GLY A 128 11.02 -10.86 8.29
N SER A 129 10.83 -11.77 9.23
CA SER A 129 11.16 -11.57 10.65
C SER A 129 12.65 -11.28 10.90
N SER A 130 13.54 -11.71 9.99
CA SER A 130 14.96 -11.40 10.00
C SER A 130 15.32 -10.02 9.39
N GLY A 131 14.31 -9.26 8.93
CA GLY A 131 14.50 -8.02 8.17
C GLY A 131 14.74 -8.25 6.67
N ALA A 132 14.69 -9.49 6.20
CA ALA A 132 14.88 -9.81 4.79
C ALA A 132 13.72 -9.30 3.93
N LEU A 133 14.03 -8.75 2.75
CA LEU A 133 13.04 -8.42 1.73
C LEU A 133 12.62 -9.71 1.01
N VAL A 134 11.53 -10.31 1.48
CA VAL A 134 10.98 -11.54 0.92
C VAL A 134 9.59 -11.28 0.36
N GLY A 135 9.36 -11.76 -0.86
CA GLY A 135 8.06 -11.77 -1.49
C GLY A 135 7.42 -10.39 -1.69
N TYR A 136 7.15 -10.04 -2.89
CA TYR A 136 6.28 -8.90 -3.26
C TYR A 136 5.69 -9.18 -4.63
N ALA A 137 4.37 -9.14 -4.74
CA ALA A 137 3.69 -9.44 -6.00
C ALA A 137 4.10 -8.49 -7.14
N GLY A 138 4.39 -7.23 -6.82
CA GLY A 138 4.92 -6.24 -7.74
C GLY A 138 6.42 -6.39 -8.09
N GLY A 139 7.11 -7.36 -7.47
CA GLY A 139 8.54 -7.59 -7.64
C GLY A 139 9.41 -6.86 -6.61
N LEU A 140 10.52 -7.49 -6.22
CA LEU A 140 11.44 -6.95 -5.22
C LEU A 140 12.04 -5.58 -5.60
N PRO A 141 12.37 -5.27 -6.87
CA PRO A 141 12.84 -3.94 -7.24
C PRO A 141 11.85 -2.82 -6.87
N ARG A 142 10.55 -3.01 -7.11
CA ARG A 142 9.52 -2.04 -6.73
C ARG A 142 9.37 -1.93 -5.22
N LYS A 143 9.38 -3.05 -4.50
CA LYS A 143 9.36 -3.06 -3.03
C LYS A 143 10.54 -2.28 -2.45
N THR A 144 11.74 -2.55 -2.92
CA THR A 144 12.97 -1.84 -2.51
C THR A 144 12.84 -0.34 -2.77
N TRP A 145 12.35 0.05 -3.94
CA TRP A 145 12.17 1.45 -4.29
C TRP A 145 11.18 2.15 -3.34
N LEU A 146 10.03 1.52 -3.08
CA LEU A 146 9.00 2.08 -2.20
C LEU A 146 9.50 2.24 -0.76
N LEU A 147 10.19 1.23 -0.23
CA LEU A 147 10.77 1.30 1.12
C LEU A 147 11.86 2.37 1.23
N ALA A 148 12.72 2.49 0.22
CA ALA A 148 13.76 3.54 0.18
C ALA A 148 13.12 4.93 0.07
N HIS A 149 12.10 5.10 -0.75
CA HIS A 149 11.36 6.34 -0.88
C HIS A 149 10.77 6.79 0.47
N GLU A 150 10.12 5.89 1.17
CA GLU A 150 9.52 6.19 2.47
C GLU A 150 10.58 6.48 3.56
N SER A 151 11.68 5.74 3.58
CA SER A 151 12.80 5.99 4.49
C SER A 151 13.49 7.32 4.24
N ASN A 152 13.77 7.66 2.99
CA ASN A 152 14.41 8.91 2.62
C ASN A 152 13.56 10.11 2.98
N GLN A 153 12.26 10.07 2.72
CA GLN A 153 11.34 11.12 3.09
C GLN A 153 11.29 11.33 4.61
N ARG A 154 11.25 10.24 5.37
CA ARG A 154 11.29 10.31 6.82
C ARG A 154 12.59 10.94 7.33
N ARG A 155 13.73 10.57 6.75
CA ARG A 155 15.04 11.16 7.12
C ARG A 155 15.07 12.65 6.85
N LEU A 156 14.65 13.08 5.66
CA LEU A 156 14.56 14.50 5.29
C LEU A 156 13.65 15.27 6.23
N TYR A 157 12.50 14.73 6.58
CA TYR A 157 11.58 15.34 7.54
C TYR A 157 12.26 15.51 8.92
N THR A 158 12.94 14.47 9.41
CA THR A 158 13.65 14.51 10.69
C THR A 158 14.80 15.54 10.66
N GLU A 159 15.53 15.64 9.56
CA GLU A 159 16.61 16.62 9.38
C GLU A 159 16.07 18.07 9.33
N MET A 160 14.91 18.30 8.70
CA MET A 160 14.29 19.62 8.60
C MET A 160 13.60 20.08 9.88
N MET A 161 12.93 19.18 10.59
CA MET A 161 12.06 19.50 11.74
C MET A 161 12.71 19.18 13.09
N GLY A 162 13.89 18.55 13.11
CA GLY A 162 14.52 17.99 14.30
C GLY A 162 13.85 16.69 14.76
N THR A 163 14.57 15.90 15.58
CA THR A 163 13.98 14.72 16.21
C THR A 163 12.85 15.13 17.14
N PRO A 164 11.65 14.55 17.04
CA PRO A 164 10.65 14.78 18.05
C PRO A 164 11.24 14.37 19.40
N SER A 165 11.35 15.33 20.30
CA SER A 165 11.76 15.08 21.68
C SER A 165 10.79 14.07 22.27
N CYS A 166 11.25 12.88 22.61
CA CYS A 166 10.55 12.03 23.54
C CYS A 166 10.52 12.79 24.87
N ALA A 167 9.46 13.50 25.15
CA ALA A 167 9.18 13.98 26.48
C ALA A 167 8.92 12.74 27.33
N SER A 168 9.93 12.34 28.09
CA SER A 168 9.80 11.38 29.17
C SER A 168 8.91 12.03 30.24
N THR A 169 7.75 11.45 30.48
CA THR A 169 7.02 11.56 31.76
C THR A 169 6.67 10.18 32.22
#